data_d680bacdac27af9dea2323a4a0354aea
#
_entry.id   d680bacdac27af9dea2323a4a0354aea
#
_cell.length_a   1.000
_cell.length_b   1.000
_cell.length_c   1.000
_cell.angle_alpha   90.00
_cell.angle_beta   90.00
_cell.angle_gamma   90.00
#
_symmetry.space_group_name_H-M   'P 1'
#
loop_
_entity.id
_entity.type
_entity.pdbx_description
1 polymer ?
#
loop_
_entity_poly.entity_id
_entity_poly.type
_entity_poly.pdbx_seq_one_letter_code
_entity_poly.pdbx_strand_id
1 'polypeptide(L)'
;MNADDVSGDLARAFPDAPGDLSRLHDRLAAAAQRDGILDVAYRIVDSPVGPLLLAATEQGLIRVAYAREDHDAVLQALANKVSPRILHAPARLDLSARELEEYFAGRRHAFDLPLDWRLSAGFRRTVLSHLPEIGYGHTASYATIAQLAGNPKAVRAVGSACATNPIPVVVPCHRVVRADGGMGGYLGGTDAKRTLLTLEAA
;
A
#
# COMPACT_ATOMS: atom_id res chain seq x y z
N MET A 1 9.91 10.22 -49.26
CA MET A 1 10.52 10.14 -47.91
C MET A 1 9.51 9.41 -47.06
N ASN A 2 9.76 8.12 -46.78
CA ASN A 2 8.79 7.23 -46.13
C ASN A 2 8.83 7.42 -44.61
N ALA A 3 7.67 7.28 -43.94
CA ALA A 3 7.56 7.43 -42.50
C ALA A 3 8.49 6.49 -41.69
N ASP A 4 8.87 5.36 -42.25
CA ASP A 4 9.82 4.39 -41.67
C ASP A 4 11.28 4.93 -41.61
N ASP A 5 11.66 5.85 -42.52
CA ASP A 5 12.99 6.43 -42.58
C ASP A 5 13.20 7.48 -41.47
N VAL A 6 12.15 8.24 -41.15
CA VAL A 6 12.16 9.25 -40.06
C VAL A 6 12.26 8.60 -38.69
N SER A 7 11.59 7.46 -38.47
CA SER A 7 11.65 6.70 -37.21
C SER A 7 13.04 6.11 -36.97
N GLY A 8 13.70 5.63 -38.04
CA GLY A 8 15.07 5.11 -37.96
C GLY A 8 16.12 6.19 -37.69
N ASP A 9 15.95 7.38 -38.25
CA ASP A 9 16.84 8.52 -38.02
C ASP A 9 16.66 9.15 -36.64
N LEU A 10 15.43 9.19 -36.10
CA LEU A 10 15.17 9.61 -34.74
C LEU A 10 15.79 8.66 -33.70
N ALA A 11 15.69 7.36 -33.90
CA ALA A 11 16.30 6.37 -33.01
C ALA A 11 17.84 6.41 -33.04
N ARG A 12 18.46 6.81 -34.18
CA ARG A 12 19.91 7.04 -34.27
C ARG A 12 20.36 8.35 -33.67
N ALA A 13 19.52 9.39 -33.77
CA ALA A 13 19.83 10.72 -33.21
C ALA A 13 19.70 10.79 -31.69
N PHE A 14 18.89 9.90 -31.10
CA PHE A 14 18.69 9.78 -29.66
C PHE A 14 18.92 8.32 -29.24
N PRO A 15 20.20 7.86 -29.18
CA PRO A 15 20.46 6.54 -28.63
C PRO A 15 20.05 6.56 -27.17
N ASP A 16 19.00 5.79 -26.81
CA ASP A 16 18.63 5.54 -25.45
C ASP A 16 19.79 4.83 -24.73
N ALA A 17 20.63 5.59 -24.06
CA ALA A 17 21.61 4.98 -23.19
C ALA A 17 20.87 4.28 -22.04
N PRO A 18 21.23 3.04 -21.67
CA PRO A 18 20.65 2.35 -20.53
C PRO A 18 20.72 3.26 -19.30
N GLY A 19 19.58 3.66 -18.76
CA GLY A 19 19.47 4.56 -17.61
C GLY A 19 19.08 6.01 -17.91
N ASP A 20 18.99 6.45 -19.16
CA ASP A 20 18.57 7.83 -19.48
C ASP A 20 17.11 8.07 -19.10
N LEU A 21 16.22 7.12 -19.38
CA LEU A 21 14.81 7.18 -18.98
C LEU A 21 14.66 7.22 -17.46
N SER A 22 15.43 6.42 -16.72
CA SER A 22 15.42 6.44 -15.27
C SER A 22 15.85 7.79 -14.72
N ARG A 23 16.96 8.35 -15.23
CA ARG A 23 17.45 9.69 -14.82
C ARG A 23 16.45 10.81 -15.15
N LEU A 24 15.79 10.74 -16.31
CA LEU A 24 14.76 11.70 -16.69
C LEU A 24 13.55 11.59 -15.78
N HIS A 25 13.14 10.38 -15.43
CA HIS A 25 12.05 10.11 -14.49
C HIS A 25 12.34 10.67 -13.10
N ASP A 26 13.54 10.43 -12.58
CA ASP A 26 13.97 10.94 -11.26
C ASP A 26 14.00 12.48 -11.25
N ARG A 27 14.48 13.10 -12.34
CA ARG A 27 14.46 14.56 -12.49
C ARG A 27 13.05 15.11 -12.56
N LEU A 28 12.14 14.44 -13.29
CA LEU A 28 10.74 14.83 -13.37
C LEU A 28 10.07 14.73 -11.99
N ALA A 29 10.26 13.63 -11.27
CA ALA A 29 9.71 13.43 -9.94
C ALA A 29 10.22 14.48 -8.95
N ALA A 30 11.53 14.76 -8.97
CA ALA A 30 12.14 15.79 -8.12
C ALA A 30 11.64 17.21 -8.47
N ALA A 31 11.48 17.53 -9.76
CA ALA A 31 10.92 18.81 -10.19
C ALA A 31 9.45 18.94 -9.75
N ALA A 32 8.62 17.93 -10.03
CA ALA A 32 7.21 17.91 -9.66
C ALA A 32 7.00 18.05 -8.13
N GLN A 33 7.90 17.46 -7.34
CA GLN A 33 7.85 17.60 -5.88
C GLN A 33 8.23 19.03 -5.43
N ARG A 34 9.29 19.63 -5.99
CA ARG A 34 9.69 21.01 -5.66
C ARG A 34 8.62 22.02 -6.04
N ASP A 35 7.95 21.81 -7.16
CA ASP A 35 6.93 22.72 -7.70
C ASP A 35 5.54 22.48 -7.08
N GLY A 36 5.40 21.53 -6.13
CA GLY A 36 4.14 21.22 -5.44
C GLY A 36 3.05 20.63 -6.36
N ILE A 37 3.46 20.02 -7.48
CA ILE A 37 2.52 19.41 -8.44
C ILE A 37 2.49 17.88 -8.39
N LEU A 38 3.23 17.25 -7.48
CA LEU A 38 3.20 15.81 -7.21
C LEU A 38 2.26 15.52 -6.03
N ASP A 39 1.03 15.12 -6.31
CA ASP A 39 0.06 14.80 -5.27
C ASP A 39 0.21 13.40 -4.70
N VAL A 40 0.51 12.42 -5.56
CA VAL A 40 0.68 11.02 -5.16
C VAL A 40 2.01 10.48 -5.71
N ALA A 41 2.88 10.08 -4.81
CA ALA A 41 4.09 9.33 -5.13
C ALA A 41 3.81 7.83 -4.98
N TYR A 42 4.37 6.98 -5.85
CA TYR A 42 4.32 5.55 -5.67
C TYR A 42 5.66 4.87 -5.91
N ARG A 43 5.80 3.67 -5.34
CA ARG A 43 6.89 2.71 -5.63
C ARG A 43 6.39 1.28 -5.44
N ILE A 44 7.10 0.32 -6.01
CA ILE A 44 6.90 -1.10 -5.74
C ILE A 44 8.08 -1.60 -4.92
N VAL A 45 7.80 -2.41 -3.90
CA VAL A 45 8.79 -3.07 -3.06
C VAL A 45 8.56 -4.58 -3.05
N ASP A 46 9.63 -5.35 -3.05
CA ASP A 46 9.55 -6.80 -2.90
C ASP A 46 9.28 -7.17 -1.44
N SER A 47 8.54 -8.25 -1.24
CA SER A 47 8.24 -8.76 0.10
C SER A 47 7.99 -10.27 0.09
N PRO A 48 8.03 -10.95 1.27
CA PRO A 48 7.67 -12.36 1.39
C PRO A 48 6.21 -12.69 1.00
N VAL A 49 5.36 -11.67 0.89
CA VAL A 49 3.96 -11.81 0.45
C VAL A 49 3.75 -11.36 -1.01
N GLY A 50 4.85 -11.27 -1.77
CA GLY A 50 4.89 -10.78 -3.15
C GLY A 50 5.13 -9.26 -3.25
N PRO A 51 5.22 -8.74 -4.48
CA PRO A 51 5.40 -7.31 -4.70
C PRO A 51 4.26 -6.49 -4.10
N LEU A 52 4.61 -5.43 -3.38
CA LEU A 52 3.68 -4.48 -2.78
C LEU A 52 3.84 -3.11 -3.45
N LEU A 53 2.76 -2.56 -3.98
CA LEU A 53 2.70 -1.16 -4.39
C LEU A 53 2.43 -0.31 -3.15
N LEU A 54 3.30 0.65 -2.90
CA LEU A 54 3.14 1.70 -1.90
C LEU A 54 2.78 3.00 -2.59
N ALA A 55 1.80 3.73 -2.07
CA ALA A 55 1.51 5.09 -2.52
C ALA A 55 1.34 6.03 -1.32
N ALA A 56 1.85 7.25 -1.45
CA ALA A 56 1.79 8.28 -0.41
C ALA A 56 1.44 9.65 -1.00
N THR A 57 0.71 10.43 -0.21
CA THR A 57 0.50 11.87 -0.40
C THR A 57 1.43 12.66 0.51
N GLU A 58 1.30 13.98 0.55
CA GLU A 58 1.99 14.81 1.54
C GLU A 58 1.54 14.52 2.98
N GLN A 59 0.31 13.99 3.17
CA GLN A 59 -0.23 13.63 4.48
C GLN A 59 0.28 12.28 5.01
N GLY A 60 0.84 11.43 4.14
CA GLY A 60 1.38 10.13 4.53
C GLY A 60 0.99 9.00 3.59
N LEU A 61 1.22 7.78 4.06
CA LEU A 61 0.90 6.55 3.31
C LEU A 61 -0.61 6.43 3.13
N ILE A 62 -1.06 6.34 1.88
CA ILE A 62 -2.49 6.28 1.52
C ILE A 62 -2.90 4.89 1.02
N ARG A 63 -1.96 4.14 0.44
CA ARG A 63 -2.24 2.83 -0.15
C ARG A 63 -1.06 1.88 0.01
N VAL A 64 -1.36 0.63 0.38
CA VAL A 64 -0.52 -0.54 0.17
C VAL A 64 -1.36 -1.54 -0.62
N ALA A 65 -0.87 -2.03 -1.76
CA ALA A 65 -1.62 -2.97 -2.59
C ALA A 65 -0.80 -4.20 -2.94
N TYR A 66 -1.44 -5.36 -2.89
CA TYR A 66 -0.86 -6.62 -3.33
C TYR A 66 -0.87 -6.72 -4.86
N ALA A 67 0.08 -7.46 -5.45
CA ALA A 67 0.14 -7.67 -6.90
C ALA A 67 -1.17 -8.25 -7.48
N ARG A 68 -1.88 -9.09 -6.72
CA ARG A 68 -3.18 -9.65 -7.13
C ARG A 68 -4.30 -8.63 -7.31
N GLU A 69 -4.11 -7.40 -6.82
CA GLU A 69 -5.09 -6.31 -6.96
C GLU A 69 -4.94 -5.57 -8.29
N ASP A 70 -3.95 -5.94 -9.10
CA ASP A 70 -3.55 -5.22 -10.31
C ASP A 70 -3.07 -3.80 -10.02
N HIS A 71 -1.75 -3.60 -9.98
CA HIS A 71 -1.16 -2.32 -9.59
C HIS A 71 -1.58 -1.16 -10.52
N ASP A 72 -1.79 -1.43 -11.80
CA ASP A 72 -2.24 -0.40 -12.75
C ASP A 72 -3.69 0.00 -12.47
N ALA A 73 -4.56 -0.97 -12.16
CA ALA A 73 -5.93 -0.70 -11.73
C ALA A 73 -5.97 0.10 -10.41
N VAL A 74 -5.06 -0.20 -9.48
CA VAL A 74 -4.93 0.55 -8.21
C VAL A 74 -4.48 1.98 -8.48
N LEU A 75 -3.48 2.21 -9.33
CA LEU A 75 -3.02 3.56 -9.71
C LEU A 75 -4.12 4.35 -10.40
N GLN A 76 -4.87 3.72 -11.31
CA GLN A 76 -6.02 4.36 -11.97
C GLN A 76 -7.11 4.74 -10.97
N ALA A 77 -7.38 3.87 -9.97
CA ALA A 77 -8.34 4.18 -8.91
C ALA A 77 -7.88 5.34 -8.02
N LEU A 78 -6.58 5.44 -7.74
CA LEU A 78 -5.98 6.58 -7.03
C LEU A 78 -6.07 7.86 -7.87
N ALA A 79 -5.80 7.78 -9.17
CA ALA A 79 -5.94 8.93 -10.08
C ALA A 79 -7.36 9.50 -10.06
N ASN A 80 -8.37 8.63 -10.05
CA ASN A 80 -9.77 9.04 -10.05
C ASN A 80 -10.26 9.56 -8.69
N LYS A 81 -9.73 9.03 -7.57
CA LYS A 81 -10.25 9.33 -6.21
C LYS A 81 -9.45 10.38 -5.46
N VAL A 82 -8.18 10.55 -5.80
CA VAL A 82 -7.25 11.43 -5.08
C VAL A 82 -6.75 12.53 -5.99
N SER A 83 -5.96 12.19 -7.01
CA SER A 83 -5.45 13.13 -8.02
C SER A 83 -4.84 12.37 -9.19
N PRO A 84 -4.97 12.86 -10.44
CA PRO A 84 -4.27 12.30 -11.58
C PRO A 84 -2.76 12.61 -11.58
N ARG A 85 -2.27 13.50 -10.70
CA ARG A 85 -0.85 13.86 -10.57
C ARG A 85 -0.12 12.81 -9.75
N ILE A 86 0.08 11.64 -10.37
CA ILE A 86 0.74 10.47 -9.78
C ILE A 86 2.03 10.20 -10.53
N LEU A 87 3.15 10.04 -9.81
CA LEU A 87 4.45 9.66 -10.39
C LEU A 87 5.13 8.56 -9.58
N HIS A 88 5.93 7.75 -10.26
CA HIS A 88 6.92 6.92 -9.61
C HIS A 88 7.98 7.82 -8.98
N ALA A 89 7.93 7.98 -7.67
CA ALA A 89 8.80 8.86 -6.90
C ALA A 89 9.21 8.17 -5.58
N PRO A 90 10.11 7.17 -5.66
CA PRO A 90 10.42 6.27 -4.56
C PRO A 90 10.95 6.99 -3.32
N ALA A 91 11.66 8.10 -3.46
CA ALA A 91 12.25 8.83 -2.34
C ALA A 91 11.22 9.29 -1.29
N ARG A 92 10.00 9.69 -1.71
CA ARG A 92 8.93 10.05 -0.76
C ARG A 92 8.47 8.87 0.12
N LEU A 93 8.73 7.65 -0.33
CA LEU A 93 8.30 6.40 0.31
C LEU A 93 9.46 5.64 0.98
N ASP A 94 10.66 6.24 1.08
CA ASP A 94 11.83 5.57 1.66
C ASP A 94 11.60 5.14 3.11
N LEU A 95 10.95 5.98 3.92
CA LEU A 95 10.58 5.62 5.29
C LEU A 95 9.63 4.42 5.32
N SER A 96 8.58 4.45 4.51
CA SER A 96 7.59 3.35 4.45
C SER A 96 8.22 2.06 3.96
N ALA A 97 9.09 2.12 2.95
CA ALA A 97 9.79 0.95 2.43
C ALA A 97 10.73 0.35 3.46
N ARG A 98 11.52 1.19 4.15
CA ARG A 98 12.44 0.74 5.21
C ARG A 98 11.68 0.10 6.37
N GLU A 99 10.59 0.70 6.85
CA GLU A 99 9.82 0.12 7.95
C GLU A 99 9.16 -1.22 7.57
N LEU A 100 8.72 -1.37 6.32
CA LEU A 100 8.23 -2.65 5.81
C LEU A 100 9.35 -3.69 5.72
N GLU A 101 10.54 -3.30 5.24
CA GLU A 101 11.71 -4.19 5.21
C GLU A 101 12.08 -4.66 6.63
N GLU A 102 12.14 -3.74 7.59
CA GLU A 102 12.41 -4.07 9.00
C GLU A 102 11.34 -5.00 9.58
N TYR A 103 10.05 -4.77 9.26
CA TYR A 103 8.94 -5.62 9.69
C TYR A 103 9.06 -7.04 9.12
N PHE A 104 9.28 -7.16 7.81
CA PHE A 104 9.44 -8.49 7.18
C PHE A 104 10.71 -9.22 7.62
N ALA A 105 11.71 -8.49 8.09
CA ALA A 105 12.92 -9.06 8.69
C ALA A 105 12.76 -9.37 10.20
N GLY A 106 11.56 -9.21 10.78
CA GLY A 106 11.29 -9.46 12.20
C GLY A 106 11.96 -8.45 13.17
N ARG A 107 12.48 -7.34 12.64
CA ARG A 107 13.14 -6.29 13.45
C ARG A 107 12.21 -5.17 13.90
N ARG A 108 11.00 -5.10 13.35
CA ARG A 108 9.99 -4.09 13.67
C ARG A 108 8.66 -4.75 13.98
N HIS A 109 8.03 -4.32 15.07
CA HIS A 109 6.75 -4.86 15.55
C HIS A 109 5.59 -3.86 15.45
N ALA A 110 5.89 -2.59 15.21
CA ALA A 110 4.90 -1.52 15.04
C ALA A 110 5.42 -0.52 13.99
N PHE A 111 4.50 0.08 13.24
CA PHE A 111 4.80 1.11 12.25
C PHE A 111 4.62 2.50 12.86
N ASP A 112 5.56 3.40 12.55
CA ASP A 112 5.52 4.81 12.95
C ASP A 112 5.44 5.70 11.69
N LEU A 113 4.42 5.45 10.87
CA LEU A 113 4.20 6.10 9.60
C LEU A 113 3.01 7.06 9.67
N PRO A 114 3.12 8.28 9.14
CA PRO A 114 1.96 9.11 8.91
C PRO A 114 1.04 8.42 7.89
N LEU A 115 -0.27 8.33 8.21
CA LEU A 115 -1.27 7.68 7.37
C LEU A 115 -2.29 8.70 6.85
N ASP A 116 -2.51 8.65 5.54
CA ASP A 116 -3.58 9.42 4.90
C ASP A 116 -4.85 8.58 4.81
N TRP A 117 -5.83 8.92 5.64
CA TRP A 117 -7.07 8.18 5.78
C TRP A 117 -8.17 8.56 4.80
N ARG A 118 -7.92 9.42 3.79
CA ARG A 118 -8.96 9.91 2.87
C ARG A 118 -9.68 8.80 2.08
N LEU A 119 -9.06 7.63 1.92
CA LEU A 119 -9.71 6.47 1.31
C LEU A 119 -10.61 5.68 2.27
N SER A 120 -10.69 6.10 3.54
CA SER A 120 -11.51 5.44 4.57
C SER A 120 -12.30 6.48 5.34
N ALA A 121 -13.62 6.28 5.46
CA ALA A 121 -14.52 7.21 6.14
C ALA A 121 -15.51 6.46 7.06
N GLY A 122 -16.12 7.20 7.99
CA GLY A 122 -17.16 6.70 8.88
C GLY A 122 -16.72 5.47 9.66
N PHE A 123 -17.64 4.54 9.88
CA PHE A 123 -17.40 3.34 10.69
C PHE A 123 -16.20 2.51 10.19
N ARG A 124 -15.95 2.45 8.86
CA ARG A 124 -14.78 1.75 8.33
C ARG A 124 -13.49 2.37 8.86
N ARG A 125 -13.36 3.70 8.88
CA ARG A 125 -12.19 4.38 9.44
C ARG A 125 -12.05 4.09 10.93
N THR A 126 -13.15 4.14 11.68
CA THR A 126 -13.14 3.80 13.12
C THR A 126 -12.64 2.37 13.34
N VAL A 127 -13.13 1.39 12.60
CA VAL A 127 -12.64 0.00 12.68
C VAL A 127 -11.15 -0.07 12.41
N LEU A 128 -10.69 0.49 11.29
CA LEU A 128 -9.30 0.41 10.88
C LEU A 128 -8.34 1.11 11.85
N SER A 129 -8.77 2.19 12.51
CA SER A 129 -7.95 2.90 13.50
C SER A 129 -7.72 2.11 14.79
N HIS A 130 -8.55 1.12 15.11
CA HIS A 130 -8.35 0.23 16.26
C HIS A 130 -7.47 -0.99 15.94
N LEU A 131 -7.22 -1.30 14.66
CA LEU A 131 -6.44 -2.50 14.33
C LEU A 131 -4.99 -2.47 14.84
N PRO A 132 -4.27 -1.33 14.86
CA PRO A 132 -2.93 -1.26 15.45
C PRO A 132 -2.88 -1.58 16.96
N GLU A 133 -4.01 -1.49 17.67
CA GLU A 133 -4.09 -1.88 19.09
C GLU A 133 -3.95 -3.40 19.30
N ILE A 134 -4.16 -4.20 18.23
CA ILE A 134 -3.81 -5.62 18.24
C ILE A 134 -2.29 -5.72 18.12
N GLY A 135 -1.61 -6.04 19.21
CA GLY A 135 -0.17 -6.13 19.26
C GLY A 135 0.40 -7.16 18.27
N TYR A 136 1.69 -7.02 17.95
CA TYR A 136 2.44 -7.98 17.15
C TYR A 136 2.38 -9.38 17.78
N GLY A 137 2.18 -10.41 16.97
CA GLY A 137 2.03 -11.79 17.43
C GLY A 137 0.69 -12.11 18.11
N HIS A 138 -0.24 -11.15 18.16
CA HIS A 138 -1.57 -11.36 18.75
C HIS A 138 -2.65 -11.29 17.68
N THR A 139 -3.79 -11.90 17.99
CA THR A 139 -4.98 -11.85 17.15
C THR A 139 -6.21 -11.41 17.94
N ALA A 140 -7.17 -10.82 17.25
CA ALA A 140 -8.47 -10.47 17.84
C ALA A 140 -9.60 -11.00 16.95
N SER A 141 -10.76 -11.28 17.55
CA SER A 141 -11.92 -11.67 16.77
C SER A 141 -12.60 -10.46 16.10
N TYR A 142 -13.34 -10.68 15.01
CA TYR A 142 -14.20 -9.64 14.43
C TYR A 142 -15.18 -9.05 15.44
N ALA A 143 -15.67 -9.87 16.40
CA ALA A 143 -16.58 -9.41 17.46
C ALA A 143 -15.86 -8.48 18.45
N THR A 144 -14.62 -8.79 18.83
CA THR A 144 -13.79 -7.93 19.68
C THR A 144 -13.59 -6.56 19.04
N ILE A 145 -13.24 -6.52 17.75
CA ILE A 145 -13.06 -5.25 17.02
C ILE A 145 -14.39 -4.49 16.90
N ALA A 146 -15.53 -5.18 16.72
CA ALA A 146 -16.83 -4.54 16.70
C ALA A 146 -17.17 -3.85 18.04
N GLN A 147 -16.77 -4.46 19.16
CA GLN A 147 -16.91 -3.85 20.50
C GLN A 147 -16.02 -2.61 20.65
N LEU A 148 -14.73 -2.71 20.29
CA LEU A 148 -13.78 -1.58 20.32
C LEU A 148 -14.26 -0.41 19.47
N ALA A 149 -14.81 -0.69 18.27
CA ALA A 149 -15.38 0.31 17.37
C ALA A 149 -16.75 0.88 17.85
N GLY A 150 -17.19 0.55 19.06
CA GLY A 150 -18.42 1.07 19.67
C GLY A 150 -19.72 0.49 19.12
N ASN A 151 -19.68 -0.56 18.30
CA ASN A 151 -20.89 -1.23 17.77
C ASN A 151 -20.75 -2.76 17.76
N PRO A 152 -21.02 -3.44 18.89
CA PRO A 152 -20.87 -4.90 19.01
C PRO A 152 -21.70 -5.71 18.01
N LYS A 153 -22.77 -5.13 17.44
CA LYS A 153 -23.62 -5.81 16.44
C LYS A 153 -23.05 -5.71 15.02
N ALA A 154 -22.05 -4.86 14.79
CA ALA A 154 -21.52 -4.55 13.46
C ALA A 154 -20.42 -5.51 12.97
N VAL A 155 -20.39 -6.77 13.40
CA VAL A 155 -19.35 -7.77 13.09
C VAL A 155 -19.14 -7.93 11.57
N ARG A 156 -20.23 -7.93 10.77
CA ARG A 156 -20.11 -8.00 9.29
C ARG A 156 -19.48 -6.74 8.71
N ALA A 157 -19.78 -5.57 9.27
CA ALA A 157 -19.17 -4.32 8.81
C ALA A 157 -17.67 -4.24 9.14
N VAL A 158 -17.23 -4.85 10.26
CA VAL A 158 -15.81 -5.05 10.57
C VAL A 158 -15.16 -5.93 9.51
N GLY A 159 -15.80 -7.04 9.11
CA GLY A 159 -15.33 -7.89 8.02
C GLY A 159 -15.16 -7.12 6.70
N SER A 160 -16.16 -6.30 6.34
CA SER A 160 -16.09 -5.44 5.16
C SER A 160 -14.98 -4.38 5.26
N ALA A 161 -14.77 -3.77 6.44
CA ALA A 161 -13.70 -2.82 6.68
C ALA A 161 -12.33 -3.46 6.47
N CYS A 162 -12.10 -4.66 7.02
CA CYS A 162 -10.87 -5.43 6.82
C CYS A 162 -10.65 -5.81 5.34
N ALA A 163 -11.71 -6.25 4.64
CA ALA A 163 -11.64 -6.63 3.23
C ALA A 163 -11.36 -5.46 2.29
N THR A 164 -11.63 -4.22 2.71
CA THR A 164 -11.41 -2.99 1.93
C THR A 164 -10.37 -2.06 2.58
N ASN A 165 -9.51 -2.60 3.45
CA ASN A 165 -8.44 -1.84 4.08
C ASN A 165 -7.47 -1.29 3.00
N PRO A 166 -7.31 0.04 2.88
CA PRO A 166 -6.42 0.59 1.87
C PRO A 166 -4.93 0.44 2.21
N ILE A 167 -4.58 0.17 3.48
CA ILE A 167 -3.19 0.15 3.96
C ILE A 167 -2.91 -1.17 4.70
N PRO A 168 -3.12 -2.36 4.07
CA PRO A 168 -2.87 -3.63 4.73
C PRO A 168 -1.39 -3.77 5.11
N VAL A 169 -1.08 -4.68 6.03
CA VAL A 169 0.20 -4.87 6.71
C VAL A 169 0.44 -3.77 7.74
N VAL A 170 0.54 -2.50 7.34
CA VAL A 170 0.72 -1.35 8.23
C VAL A 170 -0.49 -1.18 9.16
N VAL A 171 -1.70 -1.25 8.61
CA VAL A 171 -2.95 -1.40 9.38
C VAL A 171 -3.31 -2.88 9.39
N PRO A 172 -3.07 -3.60 10.50
CA PRO A 172 -2.89 -5.04 10.53
C PRO A 172 -4.20 -5.83 10.51
N CYS A 173 -5.00 -5.72 9.46
CA CYS A 173 -6.23 -6.49 9.32
C CYS A 173 -6.00 -8.01 9.20
N HIS A 174 -4.77 -8.47 8.97
CA HIS A 174 -4.40 -9.89 9.03
C HIS A 174 -4.50 -10.46 10.46
N ARG A 175 -4.38 -9.64 11.51
CA ARG A 175 -4.53 -10.03 12.92
C ARG A 175 -5.99 -10.26 13.33
N VAL A 176 -6.96 -9.90 12.46
CA VAL A 176 -8.37 -10.15 12.73
C VAL A 176 -8.75 -11.53 12.21
N VAL A 177 -9.25 -12.39 13.11
CA VAL A 177 -9.59 -13.79 12.85
C VAL A 177 -11.04 -14.09 13.26
N ARG A 178 -11.56 -15.26 12.90
CA ARG A 178 -12.87 -15.72 13.36
C ARG A 178 -12.82 -16.12 14.82
N ALA A 179 -13.97 -16.15 15.49
CA ALA A 179 -14.08 -16.57 16.89
C ALA A 179 -13.70 -18.06 17.11
N ASP A 180 -13.81 -18.88 16.07
CA ASP A 180 -13.36 -20.28 16.06
C ASP A 180 -11.85 -20.46 15.76
N GLY A 181 -11.10 -19.37 15.66
CA GLY A 181 -9.67 -19.37 15.29
C GLY A 181 -9.41 -19.46 13.78
N GLY A 182 -10.44 -19.60 12.96
CA GLY A 182 -10.30 -19.64 11.51
C GLY A 182 -9.81 -18.29 10.95
N MET A 183 -8.88 -18.31 9.99
CA MET A 183 -8.24 -17.10 9.45
C MET A 183 -9.21 -16.10 8.81
N GLY A 184 -10.36 -16.57 8.27
CA GLY A 184 -11.25 -15.71 7.49
C GLY A 184 -10.62 -15.25 6.16
N GLY A 185 -11.32 -14.37 5.45
CA GLY A 185 -10.81 -13.77 4.20
C GLY A 185 -9.72 -12.74 4.45
N TYR A 186 -8.89 -12.49 3.43
CA TYR A 186 -7.85 -11.47 3.45
C TYR A 186 -7.64 -10.86 2.05
N LEU A 187 -7.35 -9.57 1.97
CA LEU A 187 -7.17 -8.85 0.72
C LEU A 187 -6.01 -9.41 -0.11
N GLY A 188 -4.88 -9.69 0.55
CA GLY A 188 -3.71 -10.34 -0.06
C GLY A 188 -3.88 -11.83 -0.35
N GLY A 189 -5.03 -12.43 0.01
CA GLY A 189 -5.25 -13.88 -0.07
C GLY A 189 -4.84 -14.63 1.19
N THR A 190 -5.27 -15.89 1.28
CA THR A 190 -5.09 -16.73 2.48
C THR A 190 -3.60 -16.99 2.77
N ASP A 191 -2.81 -17.15 1.72
CA ASP A 191 -1.37 -17.46 1.88
C ASP A 191 -0.60 -16.25 2.42
N ALA A 192 -0.89 -15.03 1.91
CA ALA A 192 -0.30 -13.82 2.46
C ALA A 192 -0.68 -13.63 3.93
N LYS A 193 -1.95 -13.90 4.30
CA LYS A 193 -2.37 -13.83 5.71
C LYS A 193 -1.63 -14.83 6.58
N ARG A 194 -1.48 -16.07 6.10
CA ARG A 194 -0.74 -17.12 6.81
C ARG A 194 0.73 -16.71 7.00
N THR A 195 1.38 -16.22 5.94
CA THR A 195 2.78 -15.76 6.01
C THR A 195 2.95 -14.66 7.05
N LEU A 196 2.06 -13.64 7.07
CA LEU A 196 2.11 -12.55 8.05
C LEU A 196 1.93 -13.06 9.48
N LEU A 197 0.92 -13.91 9.72
CA LEU A 197 0.66 -14.47 11.05
C LEU A 197 1.81 -15.39 11.51
N THR A 198 2.42 -16.16 10.62
CA THR A 198 3.58 -17.00 10.93
C THR A 198 4.81 -16.14 11.24
N LEU A 199 5.05 -15.09 10.48
CA LEU A 199 6.12 -14.13 10.74
C LEU A 199 6.00 -13.52 12.13
N GLU A 200 4.79 -13.16 12.53
CA GLU A 200 4.53 -12.50 13.81
C GLU A 200 4.50 -13.46 15.00
N ALA A 201 4.40 -14.77 14.76
CA ALA A 201 4.44 -15.80 15.80
C ALA A 201 5.87 -16.30 16.13
N ALA A 202 6.87 -15.86 15.35
CA ALA A 202 8.27 -16.23 15.53
C ALA A 202 8.94 -15.24 16.50
#